data_f664c505d077433515cfbe662a0c0f57
#
_entry.id   f664c505d077433515cfbe662a0c0f57
#
_cell.length_a   1.000
_cell.length_b   1.000
_cell.length_c   1.000
_cell.angle_alpha   90.00
_cell.angle_beta   90.00
_cell.angle_gamma   90.00
#
_symmetry.space_group_name_H-M   'P 1'
#
loop_
_entity.id
_entity.type
_entity.pdbx_description
1 polymer ?
#
loop_
_entity_poly.entity_id
_entity_poly.type
_entity_poly.pdbx_seq_one_letter_code
_entity_poly.pdbx_strand_id
1 'polypeptide(L)'
;TITVSRMEQDLRWLTEHGYHTVLPRELAGGEPLPEKPLLITFDDGYRSNYELLFPLLQAYQMKAVVSIMVYMQDVSADNFLSWDMCREMADSGLVEIGSHAYSLHNLGDLGGNFDPGGINGIQRDPEESDSAFEARVLGDIQKSHDRIAQEVGQPVTFFAYPFGITEGGAEAVVPGLLPVPAVTRHGTADLGKGLHELPRMTVTMDRELEDILKD
;
A
#
# COMPACT_ATOMS: atom_id res chain seq x y z
N THR A 1 2.89 -4.40 -13.67
CA THR A 1 2.42 -3.11 -14.24
C THR A 1 1.28 -3.38 -15.21
N ILE A 2 0.20 -2.60 -15.13
CA ILE A 2 -0.92 -2.63 -16.07
C ILE A 2 -0.98 -1.31 -16.86
N THR A 3 -1.64 -1.31 -18.02
CA THR A 3 -1.82 -0.11 -18.83
C THR A 3 -2.99 0.74 -18.31
N VAL A 4 -3.02 2.03 -18.68
CA VAL A 4 -4.14 2.93 -18.37
C VAL A 4 -5.47 2.39 -18.91
N SER A 5 -5.46 1.88 -20.15
CA SER A 5 -6.65 1.29 -20.76
C SER A 5 -7.17 0.05 -20.01
N ARG A 6 -6.25 -0.79 -19.51
CA ARG A 6 -6.63 -1.94 -18.68
C ARG A 6 -7.20 -1.47 -17.34
N MET A 7 -6.58 -0.50 -16.68
CA MET A 7 -7.10 0.06 -15.42
C MET A 7 -8.51 0.64 -15.62
N GLU A 8 -8.73 1.38 -16.69
CA GLU A 8 -10.05 1.93 -17.00
C GLU A 8 -11.10 0.83 -17.24
N GLN A 9 -10.74 -0.23 -17.95
CA GLN A 9 -11.63 -1.39 -18.16
C GLN A 9 -11.99 -2.06 -16.83
N ASP A 10 -11.02 -2.25 -15.95
CA ASP A 10 -11.23 -2.86 -14.64
C ASP A 10 -12.16 -2.00 -13.76
N LEU A 11 -11.95 -0.68 -13.68
CA LEU A 11 -12.82 0.23 -12.92
C LEU A 11 -14.25 0.24 -13.46
N ARG A 12 -14.42 0.23 -14.77
CA ARG A 12 -15.73 0.13 -15.41
C ARG A 12 -16.42 -1.18 -15.06
N TRP A 13 -15.71 -2.29 -15.19
CA TRP A 13 -16.23 -3.61 -14.84
C TRP A 13 -16.68 -3.69 -13.37
N LEU A 14 -15.87 -3.16 -12.44
CA LEU A 14 -16.22 -3.08 -11.03
C LEU A 14 -17.52 -2.29 -10.80
N THR A 15 -17.66 -1.13 -11.46
CA THR A 15 -18.88 -0.31 -11.40
C THR A 15 -20.10 -1.08 -11.89
N GLU A 16 -20.00 -1.71 -13.07
CA GLU A 16 -21.10 -2.45 -13.69
C GLU A 16 -21.53 -3.69 -12.88
N HIS A 17 -20.61 -4.25 -12.08
CA HIS A 17 -20.87 -5.43 -11.24
C HIS A 17 -21.19 -5.10 -9.77
N GLY A 18 -21.37 -3.81 -9.46
CA GLY A 18 -21.83 -3.35 -8.16
C GLY A 18 -20.79 -3.51 -7.03
N TYR A 19 -19.52 -3.45 -7.36
CA TYR A 19 -18.46 -3.36 -6.34
C TYR A 19 -18.37 -1.94 -5.80
N HIS A 20 -18.14 -1.83 -4.49
CA HIS A 20 -17.98 -0.56 -3.80
C HIS A 20 -16.58 -0.48 -3.20
N THR A 21 -15.80 0.48 -3.65
CA THR A 21 -14.44 0.64 -3.12
C THR A 21 -14.46 1.32 -1.76
N VAL A 22 -13.62 0.83 -0.86
CA VAL A 22 -13.46 1.32 0.51
C VAL A 22 -12.02 1.75 0.76
N LEU A 23 -11.83 2.64 1.75
CA LEU A 23 -10.50 3.04 2.22
C LEU A 23 -10.09 2.24 3.45
N PRO A 24 -8.79 2.04 3.69
CA PRO A 24 -8.30 1.37 4.89
C PRO A 24 -8.85 1.96 6.20
N ARG A 25 -8.98 3.28 6.30
CA ARG A 25 -9.55 3.95 7.48
C ARG A 25 -11.02 3.56 7.75
N GLU A 26 -11.78 3.24 6.70
CA GLU A 26 -13.16 2.77 6.83
C GLU A 26 -13.21 1.34 7.39
N LEU A 27 -12.25 0.49 7.00
CA LEU A 27 -12.07 -0.83 7.60
C LEU A 27 -11.66 -0.75 9.06
N ALA A 28 -10.68 0.10 9.38
CA ALA A 28 -10.18 0.30 10.74
C ALA A 28 -11.22 0.92 11.66
N GLY A 29 -12.13 1.75 11.14
CA GLY A 29 -13.21 2.41 11.88
C GLY A 29 -14.31 1.45 12.34
N GLY A 30 -14.42 0.25 11.75
CA GLY A 30 -15.43 -0.74 12.10
C GLY A 30 -16.85 -0.37 11.67
N GLU A 31 -17.00 0.60 10.79
CA GLU A 31 -18.31 0.96 10.22
C GLU A 31 -18.85 -0.17 9.32
N PRO A 32 -20.17 -0.30 9.18
CA PRO A 32 -20.75 -1.28 8.27
C PRO A 32 -20.24 -1.08 6.84
N LEU A 33 -19.68 -2.13 6.27
CA LEU A 33 -19.21 -2.09 4.89
C LEU A 33 -20.37 -2.16 3.89
N PRO A 34 -20.23 -1.55 2.70
CA PRO A 34 -21.20 -1.68 1.63
C PRO A 34 -21.28 -3.14 1.12
N GLU A 35 -22.28 -3.43 0.27
CA GLU A 35 -22.29 -4.69 -0.48
C GLU A 35 -21.06 -4.77 -1.39
N LYS A 36 -20.49 -5.97 -1.55
CA LYS A 36 -19.29 -6.24 -2.37
C LYS A 36 -18.17 -5.22 -2.13
N PRO A 37 -17.69 -5.06 -0.88
CA PRO A 37 -16.63 -4.11 -0.59
C PRO A 37 -15.32 -4.56 -1.25
N LEU A 38 -14.57 -3.61 -1.80
CA LEU A 38 -13.27 -3.86 -2.43
C LEU A 38 -12.26 -2.80 -2.00
N LEU A 39 -11.07 -3.22 -1.59
CA LEU A 39 -9.94 -2.35 -1.35
C LEU A 39 -8.99 -2.40 -2.54
N ILE A 40 -8.84 -1.29 -3.26
CA ILE A 40 -7.87 -1.15 -4.34
C ILE A 40 -6.57 -0.61 -3.77
N THR A 41 -5.45 -1.27 -4.04
CA THR A 41 -4.14 -0.90 -3.48
C THR A 41 -3.09 -0.72 -4.56
N PHE A 42 -2.22 0.27 -4.37
CA PHE A 42 -1.03 0.50 -5.18
C PHE A 42 0.16 0.67 -4.25
N ASP A 43 1.26 0.01 -4.56
CA ASP A 43 2.49 0.10 -3.79
C ASP A 43 3.49 1.07 -4.45
N ASP A 44 4.56 1.39 -3.74
CA ASP A 44 5.73 2.20 -4.11
C ASP A 44 5.51 3.72 -4.19
N GLY A 45 4.33 4.19 -4.59
CA GLY A 45 4.07 5.62 -4.69
C GLY A 45 4.66 6.27 -5.94
N TYR A 46 4.62 5.58 -7.09
CA TYR A 46 5.07 6.16 -8.36
C TYR A 46 4.21 7.36 -8.79
N ARG A 47 4.84 8.34 -9.45
CA ARG A 47 4.19 9.54 -10.01
C ARG A 47 3.00 9.20 -10.93
N SER A 48 3.05 8.08 -11.63
CA SER A 48 1.95 7.58 -12.46
C SER A 48 0.64 7.34 -11.68
N ASN A 49 0.71 7.16 -10.37
CA ASN A 49 -0.49 7.06 -9.54
C ASN A 49 -1.25 8.39 -9.48
N TYR A 50 -0.55 9.53 -9.56
CA TYR A 50 -1.18 10.84 -9.67
C TYR A 50 -1.56 11.16 -11.13
N GLU A 51 -0.64 11.00 -12.07
CA GLU A 51 -0.84 11.46 -13.44
C GLU A 51 -1.83 10.61 -14.24
N LEU A 52 -1.91 9.30 -13.98
CA LEU A 52 -2.67 8.35 -14.78
C LEU A 52 -3.82 7.70 -14.00
N LEU A 53 -3.59 7.26 -12.76
CA LEU A 53 -4.61 6.59 -11.97
C LEU A 53 -5.61 7.55 -11.34
N PHE A 54 -5.14 8.63 -10.71
CA PHE A 54 -6.01 9.53 -9.96
C PHE A 54 -7.14 10.15 -10.80
N PRO A 55 -6.92 10.59 -12.06
CA PRO A 55 -8.02 11.02 -12.94
C PRO A 55 -9.08 9.94 -13.20
N LEU A 56 -8.67 8.67 -13.29
CA LEU A 56 -9.60 7.56 -13.44
C LEU A 56 -10.42 7.33 -12.17
N LEU A 57 -9.78 7.36 -11.00
CA LEU A 57 -10.50 7.25 -9.72
C LEU A 57 -11.54 8.35 -9.56
N GLN A 58 -11.21 9.58 -9.97
CA GLN A 58 -12.17 10.70 -9.99
C GLN A 58 -13.33 10.46 -10.97
N ALA A 59 -13.04 10.00 -12.20
CA ALA A 59 -14.06 9.76 -13.22
C ALA A 59 -15.06 8.66 -12.82
N TYR A 60 -14.56 7.61 -12.15
CA TYR A 60 -15.38 6.47 -11.70
C TYR A 60 -15.85 6.60 -10.24
N GLN A 61 -15.48 7.67 -9.54
CA GLN A 61 -15.77 7.89 -8.10
C GLN A 61 -15.36 6.69 -7.23
N MET A 62 -14.22 6.09 -7.57
CA MET A 62 -13.67 4.94 -6.86
C MET A 62 -12.55 5.36 -5.92
N LYS A 63 -12.45 4.63 -4.81
CA LYS A 63 -11.45 4.83 -3.77
C LYS A 63 -10.28 3.87 -3.95
N ALA A 64 -9.09 4.30 -3.52
CA ALA A 64 -7.89 3.46 -3.48
C ALA A 64 -6.95 3.90 -2.36
N VAL A 65 -6.01 3.03 -1.99
CA VAL A 65 -4.86 3.41 -1.16
C VAL A 65 -3.59 3.32 -1.98
N VAL A 66 -2.72 4.31 -1.82
CA VAL A 66 -1.38 4.32 -2.40
C VAL A 66 -0.37 4.29 -1.27
N SER A 67 0.36 3.19 -1.13
CA SER A 67 1.42 3.02 -0.13
C SER A 67 2.73 3.54 -0.68
N ILE A 68 3.31 4.53 -0.01
CA ILE A 68 4.52 5.22 -0.47
C ILE A 68 5.77 4.79 0.29
N MET A 69 6.89 4.68 -0.41
CA MET A 69 8.23 4.60 0.17
C MET A 69 8.66 6.02 0.56
N VAL A 70 8.43 6.41 1.81
CA VAL A 70 8.49 7.82 2.27
C VAL A 70 9.82 8.50 1.99
N TYR A 71 10.93 7.76 2.02
CA TYR A 71 12.24 8.29 1.65
C TYR A 71 12.25 8.91 0.24
N MET A 72 11.50 8.34 -0.72
CA MET A 72 11.44 8.84 -2.09
C MET A 72 10.81 10.22 -2.18
N GLN A 73 9.79 10.49 -1.38
CA GLN A 73 9.17 11.81 -1.31
C GLN A 73 10.09 12.84 -0.65
N ASP A 74 10.77 12.44 0.43
CA ASP A 74 11.68 13.33 1.16
C ASP A 74 12.90 13.76 0.31
N VAL A 75 13.40 12.88 -0.58
CA VAL A 75 14.50 13.24 -1.51
C VAL A 75 14.00 13.78 -2.85
N SER A 76 12.69 13.95 -3.01
CA SER A 76 12.06 14.47 -4.24
C SER A 76 12.47 13.66 -5.49
N ALA A 77 12.41 12.34 -5.39
CA ALA A 77 12.79 11.45 -6.50
C ALA A 77 11.84 11.60 -7.70
N ASP A 78 12.39 11.84 -8.89
CA ASP A 78 11.66 12.27 -10.10
C ASP A 78 10.48 11.38 -10.53
N ASN A 79 10.59 10.07 -10.33
CA ASN A 79 9.56 9.11 -10.75
C ASN A 79 8.50 8.80 -9.68
N PHE A 80 8.59 9.46 -8.53
CA PHE A 80 7.70 9.24 -7.40
C PHE A 80 6.75 10.42 -7.16
N LEU A 81 5.73 10.20 -6.37
CA LEU A 81 4.80 11.25 -5.93
C LEU A 81 5.56 12.33 -5.15
N SER A 82 5.23 13.58 -5.38
CA SER A 82 5.62 14.66 -4.46
C SER A 82 4.64 14.73 -3.28
N TRP A 83 5.04 15.39 -2.19
CA TRP A 83 4.13 15.65 -1.07
C TRP A 83 2.89 16.45 -1.47
N ASP A 84 3.02 17.40 -2.44
CA ASP A 84 1.87 18.14 -2.96
C ASP A 84 0.87 17.23 -3.67
N MET A 85 1.34 16.29 -4.50
CA MET A 85 0.51 15.28 -5.14
C MET A 85 -0.19 14.38 -4.11
N CYS A 86 0.54 13.95 -3.07
CA CYS A 86 -0.04 13.15 -1.99
C CYS A 86 -1.18 13.91 -1.27
N ARG A 87 -0.99 15.20 -0.96
CA ARG A 87 -2.03 16.04 -0.35
C ARG A 87 -3.25 16.17 -1.23
N GLU A 88 -3.08 16.50 -2.50
CA GLU A 88 -4.20 16.67 -3.44
C GLU A 88 -5.02 15.38 -3.59
N MET A 89 -4.34 14.23 -3.72
CA MET A 89 -5.00 12.92 -3.79
C MET A 89 -5.79 12.62 -2.51
N ALA A 90 -5.20 12.89 -1.35
CA ALA A 90 -5.84 12.64 -0.05
C ALA A 90 -7.03 13.60 0.21
N ASP A 91 -6.89 14.88 -0.14
CA ASP A 91 -7.94 15.91 0.02
C ASP A 91 -9.18 15.63 -0.84
N SER A 92 -9.02 14.88 -1.93
CA SER A 92 -10.14 14.45 -2.76
C SER A 92 -11.12 13.51 -2.03
N GLY A 93 -10.69 12.87 -0.94
CA GLY A 93 -11.43 11.84 -0.22
C GLY A 93 -11.48 10.49 -0.95
N LEU A 94 -10.90 10.37 -2.15
CA LEU A 94 -10.86 9.13 -2.92
C LEU A 94 -9.60 8.31 -2.67
N VAL A 95 -8.53 8.94 -2.19
CA VAL A 95 -7.25 8.26 -1.98
C VAL A 95 -6.81 8.38 -0.52
N GLU A 96 -6.36 7.28 0.05
CA GLU A 96 -5.60 7.26 1.30
C GLU A 96 -4.13 7.06 0.97
N ILE A 97 -3.26 7.83 1.60
CA ILE A 97 -1.81 7.64 1.51
C ILE A 97 -1.40 6.70 2.63
N GLY A 98 -1.01 5.49 2.26
CA GLY A 98 -0.51 4.46 3.16
C GLY A 98 1.01 4.42 3.22
N SER A 99 1.53 3.61 4.13
CA SER A 99 2.97 3.41 4.29
C SER A 99 3.45 2.15 3.55
N HIS A 100 4.58 2.27 2.85
CA HIS A 100 5.39 1.16 2.35
C HIS A 100 6.79 1.21 2.99
N ALA A 101 6.82 1.53 4.29
CA ALA A 101 7.98 1.86 5.10
C ALA A 101 8.63 3.21 4.74
N TYR A 102 9.56 3.67 5.58
CA TYR A 102 10.40 4.83 5.24
C TYR A 102 11.53 4.43 4.30
N SER A 103 12.34 3.44 4.68
CA SER A 103 13.52 2.98 3.93
C SER A 103 13.80 1.47 4.05
N LEU A 104 12.81 0.67 4.46
CA LEU A 104 12.97 -0.78 4.58
C LEU A 104 12.83 -1.53 3.26
N HIS A 105 12.39 -0.86 2.19
CA HIS A 105 12.49 -1.40 0.84
C HIS A 105 13.96 -1.58 0.47
N ASN A 106 14.30 -2.55 -0.39
CA ASN A 106 15.69 -2.79 -0.75
C ASN A 106 16.33 -1.52 -1.33
N LEU A 107 17.35 -0.99 -0.67
CA LEU A 107 18.05 0.23 -1.07
C LEU A 107 18.69 0.13 -2.46
N GLY A 108 18.92 -1.07 -2.99
CA GLY A 108 19.35 -1.29 -4.35
C GLY A 108 18.37 -0.73 -5.39
N ASP A 109 17.08 -0.76 -5.11
CA ASP A 109 16.03 -0.25 -5.98
C ASP A 109 15.97 1.30 -5.99
N LEU A 110 16.65 1.95 -5.04
CA LEU A 110 16.68 3.40 -4.86
C LEU A 110 17.85 4.08 -5.57
N GLY A 111 18.48 3.42 -6.54
CA GLY A 111 19.61 3.97 -7.29
C GLY A 111 20.98 3.69 -6.64
N GLY A 112 21.02 2.88 -5.59
CA GLY A 112 22.24 2.23 -5.12
C GLY A 112 22.61 1.06 -6.04
N ASN A 113 23.76 0.44 -5.82
CA ASN A 113 24.11 -0.78 -6.50
C ASN A 113 23.12 -1.88 -6.07
N PHE A 114 22.25 -2.29 -6.99
CA PHE A 114 21.35 -3.42 -6.77
C PHE A 114 22.20 -4.65 -6.40
N ASP A 115 22.05 -5.11 -5.18
CA ASP A 115 22.56 -6.38 -4.74
C ASP A 115 21.43 -7.41 -4.75
N PRO A 116 21.34 -8.26 -5.78
CA PRO A 116 20.27 -9.27 -5.86
C PRO A 116 20.38 -10.33 -4.76
N GLY A 117 21.46 -10.37 -4.01
CA GLY A 117 21.63 -11.17 -2.80
C GLY A 117 21.43 -10.39 -1.50
N GLY A 118 21.14 -9.08 -1.60
CA GLY A 118 20.93 -8.20 -0.45
C GLY A 118 19.66 -8.57 0.32
N ILE A 119 19.74 -8.51 1.63
CA ILE A 119 18.57 -8.70 2.51
C ILE A 119 17.66 -7.49 2.38
N ASN A 120 16.37 -7.70 2.10
CA ASN A 120 15.37 -6.66 2.16
C ASN A 120 15.34 -6.06 3.57
N GLY A 121 15.29 -4.74 3.68
CA GLY A 121 15.35 -4.04 4.97
C GLY A 121 14.26 -4.44 5.98
N ILE A 122 13.10 -4.97 5.52
CA ILE A 122 12.07 -5.53 6.42
C ILE A 122 12.47 -6.91 6.98
N GLN A 123 13.41 -7.60 6.36
CA GLN A 123 13.91 -8.89 6.84
C GLN A 123 14.91 -8.70 7.98
N ARG A 124 15.01 -9.72 8.80
CA ARG A 124 15.98 -9.78 9.87
C ARG A 124 17.35 -10.14 9.32
N ASP A 125 18.38 -9.38 9.71
CA ASP A 125 19.75 -9.78 9.50
C ASP A 125 20.07 -10.99 10.40
N PRO A 126 20.72 -12.06 9.89
CA PRO A 126 21.09 -13.24 10.70
C PRO A 126 21.93 -12.93 11.95
N GLU A 127 22.69 -11.84 11.95
CA GLU A 127 23.51 -11.40 13.07
C GLU A 127 22.78 -10.39 13.99
N GLU A 128 21.58 -9.96 13.63
CA GLU A 128 20.79 -8.99 14.39
C GLU A 128 20.07 -9.66 15.57
N SER A 129 20.17 -9.08 16.76
CA SER A 129 19.37 -9.52 17.90
C SER A 129 17.88 -9.20 17.72
N ASP A 130 16.99 -9.91 18.42
CA ASP A 130 15.55 -9.65 18.37
C ASP A 130 15.23 -8.18 18.68
N SER A 131 15.82 -7.65 19.76
CA SER A 131 15.59 -6.27 20.18
C SER A 131 16.16 -5.23 19.21
N ALA A 132 17.25 -5.51 18.50
CA ALA A 132 17.80 -4.61 17.49
C ALA A 132 16.90 -4.60 16.26
N PHE A 133 16.45 -5.78 15.81
CA PHE A 133 15.49 -5.92 14.71
C PHE A 133 14.18 -5.17 14.99
N GLU A 134 13.55 -5.44 16.15
CA GLU A 134 12.31 -4.76 16.54
C GLU A 134 12.49 -3.24 16.60
N ALA A 135 13.57 -2.75 17.21
CA ALA A 135 13.83 -1.32 17.29
C ALA A 135 14.04 -0.68 15.91
N ARG A 136 14.73 -1.36 15.00
CA ARG A 136 14.98 -0.87 13.64
C ARG A 136 13.71 -0.82 12.81
N VAL A 137 12.94 -1.90 12.80
CA VAL A 137 11.68 -1.98 12.03
C VAL A 137 10.65 -1.00 12.60
N LEU A 138 10.45 -1.01 13.93
CA LEU A 138 9.52 -0.08 14.59
C LEU A 138 9.90 1.38 14.35
N GLY A 139 11.20 1.71 14.47
CA GLY A 139 11.70 3.07 14.25
C GLY A 139 11.47 3.57 12.82
N ASP A 140 11.68 2.72 11.81
CA ASP A 140 11.46 3.05 10.41
C ASP A 140 9.96 3.24 10.10
N ILE A 141 9.11 2.32 10.56
CA ILE A 141 7.65 2.40 10.34
C ILE A 141 7.05 3.60 11.08
N GLN A 142 7.48 3.85 12.31
CA GLN A 142 7.05 5.04 13.06
C GLN A 142 7.44 6.33 12.32
N LYS A 143 8.67 6.40 11.83
CA LYS A 143 9.14 7.53 11.03
C LYS A 143 8.29 7.72 9.76
N SER A 144 7.98 6.63 9.06
CA SER A 144 7.10 6.66 7.89
C SER A 144 5.71 7.21 8.24
N HIS A 145 5.09 6.64 9.27
CA HIS A 145 3.78 7.08 9.78
C HIS A 145 3.78 8.58 10.09
N ASP A 146 4.73 9.04 10.90
CA ASP A 146 4.78 10.44 11.35
C ASP A 146 5.03 11.41 10.20
N ARG A 147 5.86 11.04 9.23
CA ARG A 147 6.12 11.85 8.03
C ARG A 147 4.87 11.96 7.17
N ILE A 148 4.17 10.86 6.89
CA ILE A 148 2.91 10.91 6.11
C ILE A 148 1.87 11.73 6.86
N ALA A 149 1.66 11.48 8.15
CA ALA A 149 0.69 12.22 8.96
C ALA A 149 0.99 13.73 9.00
N GLN A 150 2.27 14.10 9.12
CA GLN A 150 2.72 15.50 9.11
C GLN A 150 2.46 16.19 7.76
N GLU A 151 2.81 15.52 6.66
CA GLU A 151 2.76 16.12 5.33
C GLU A 151 1.36 16.09 4.70
N VAL A 152 0.60 15.02 4.95
CA VAL A 152 -0.73 14.83 4.36
C VAL A 152 -1.85 15.32 5.28
N GLY A 153 -1.61 15.37 6.59
CA GLY A 153 -2.59 15.86 7.57
C GLY A 153 -3.76 14.91 7.81
N GLN A 154 -3.63 13.63 7.45
CA GLN A 154 -4.65 12.61 7.63
C GLN A 154 -4.11 11.40 8.41
N PRO A 155 -4.98 10.63 9.09
CA PRO A 155 -4.55 9.38 9.73
C PRO A 155 -3.95 8.41 8.70
N VAL A 156 -2.88 7.75 9.08
CA VAL A 156 -2.24 6.69 8.29
C VAL A 156 -2.67 5.35 8.87
N THR A 157 -3.44 4.57 8.13
CA THR A 157 -3.99 3.32 8.65
C THR A 157 -3.47 2.08 7.93
N PHE A 158 -2.95 2.24 6.72
CA PHE A 158 -2.54 1.14 5.85
C PHE A 158 -1.03 0.97 5.79
N PHE A 159 -0.59 -0.28 5.83
CA PHE A 159 0.79 -0.68 5.57
C PHE A 159 0.86 -1.79 4.53
N ALA A 160 1.59 -1.57 3.45
CA ALA A 160 1.98 -2.66 2.55
C ALA A 160 3.37 -3.15 2.96
N TYR A 161 3.50 -4.44 3.29
CA TYR A 161 4.81 -5.02 3.57
C TYR A 161 5.69 -5.01 2.32
N PRO A 162 6.90 -4.43 2.35
CA PRO A 162 7.85 -4.55 1.24
C PRO A 162 8.00 -6.00 0.79
N PHE A 163 7.75 -6.25 -0.50
CA PHE A 163 7.72 -7.58 -1.14
C PHE A 163 6.72 -8.58 -0.51
N GLY A 164 5.84 -8.13 0.39
CA GLY A 164 4.92 -8.99 1.14
C GLY A 164 5.58 -9.83 2.21
N ILE A 165 6.81 -9.50 2.62
CA ILE A 165 7.58 -10.26 3.59
C ILE A 165 7.18 -9.88 5.01
N THR A 166 6.72 -10.87 5.78
CA THR A 166 6.36 -10.74 7.20
C THR A 166 7.28 -11.57 8.11
N GLU A 167 8.15 -12.40 7.51
CA GLU A 167 9.03 -13.29 8.25
C GLU A 167 10.01 -12.54 9.16
N GLY A 168 10.38 -13.16 10.28
CA GLY A 168 11.39 -12.63 11.21
C GLY A 168 10.85 -11.73 12.30
N GLY A 169 9.51 -11.60 12.46
CA GLY A 169 8.88 -10.87 13.56
C GLY A 169 8.29 -9.51 13.19
N ALA A 170 8.39 -9.06 11.92
CA ALA A 170 7.79 -7.80 11.46
C ALA A 170 6.26 -7.77 11.67
N GLU A 171 5.60 -8.93 11.58
CA GLU A 171 4.18 -9.12 11.83
C GLU A 171 3.76 -8.77 13.26
N ALA A 172 4.67 -8.84 14.22
CA ALA A 172 4.39 -8.48 15.60
C ALA A 172 4.48 -6.96 15.86
N VAL A 173 5.24 -6.25 15.03
CA VAL A 173 5.57 -4.83 15.22
C VAL A 173 4.58 -3.92 14.48
N VAL A 174 4.27 -4.24 13.23
CA VAL A 174 3.48 -3.39 12.33
C VAL A 174 2.06 -3.10 12.81
N PRO A 175 1.25 -4.10 13.24
CA PRO A 175 -0.15 -3.86 13.60
C PRO A 175 -0.36 -2.92 14.78
N GLY A 176 0.66 -2.75 15.62
CA GLY A 176 0.63 -1.81 16.74
C GLY A 176 0.58 -0.34 16.30
N LEU A 177 1.09 -0.04 15.10
CA LEU A 177 1.14 1.31 14.54
C LEU A 177 0.14 1.52 13.40
N LEU A 178 0.00 0.52 12.53
CA LEU A 178 -0.77 0.59 11.30
C LEU A 178 -1.78 -0.56 11.27
N PRO A 179 -3.07 -0.30 11.58
CA PRO A 179 -4.06 -1.34 11.88
C PRO A 179 -4.50 -2.17 10.67
N VAL A 180 -4.16 -1.76 9.44
CA VAL A 180 -4.55 -2.45 8.20
C VAL A 180 -3.31 -2.84 7.39
N PRO A 181 -2.51 -3.81 7.86
CA PRO A 181 -1.36 -4.30 7.11
C PRO A 181 -1.77 -5.32 6.04
N ALA A 182 -1.15 -5.23 4.86
CA ALA A 182 -1.41 -6.11 3.73
C ALA A 182 -0.13 -6.73 3.16
N VAL A 183 -0.25 -7.97 2.74
CA VAL A 183 0.81 -8.79 2.14
C VAL A 183 0.54 -9.07 0.66
N THR A 184 1.50 -9.66 -0.04
CA THR A 184 1.34 -10.08 -1.45
C THR A 184 0.79 -11.51 -1.59
N ARG A 185 0.54 -12.22 -0.49
CA ARG A 185 -0.09 -13.54 -0.51
C ARG A 185 -1.45 -13.46 -1.20
N HIS A 186 -1.64 -14.31 -2.22
CA HIS A 186 -2.88 -14.34 -2.99
C HIS A 186 -4.06 -14.83 -2.14
N GLY A 187 -5.20 -14.16 -2.27
CA GLY A 187 -6.45 -14.58 -1.62
C GLY A 187 -7.40 -13.45 -1.29
N THR A 188 -8.58 -13.84 -0.83
CA THR A 188 -9.62 -12.94 -0.31
C THR A 188 -9.43 -12.72 1.19
N ALA A 189 -9.58 -11.50 1.65
CA ALA A 189 -9.50 -11.15 3.07
C ALA A 189 -10.73 -11.67 3.83
N ASP A 190 -10.49 -12.38 4.92
CA ASP A 190 -11.53 -12.79 5.88
C ASP A 190 -11.50 -11.84 7.07
N LEU A 191 -12.34 -10.80 7.03
CA LEU A 191 -12.40 -9.78 8.07
C LEU A 191 -12.86 -10.32 9.44
N GLY A 192 -13.49 -11.51 9.48
CA GLY A 192 -13.81 -12.20 10.73
C GLY A 192 -12.57 -12.65 11.52
N LYS A 193 -11.42 -12.73 10.86
CA LYS A 193 -10.12 -13.04 11.48
C LYS A 193 -9.33 -11.80 11.91
N GLY A 194 -9.88 -10.61 11.68
CA GLY A 194 -9.22 -9.34 11.93
C GLY A 194 -8.57 -8.75 10.68
N LEU A 195 -7.84 -7.66 10.84
CA LEU A 195 -7.21 -6.89 9.75
C LEU A 195 -5.71 -7.20 9.59
N HIS A 196 -5.23 -8.30 10.15
CA HIS A 196 -3.82 -8.64 10.11
C HIS A 196 -3.44 -9.34 8.81
N GLU A 197 -2.34 -8.93 8.20
CA GLU A 197 -1.78 -9.55 6.99
C GLU A 197 -2.83 -9.82 5.89
N LEU A 198 -3.61 -8.80 5.54
CA LEU A 198 -4.64 -8.94 4.53
C LEU A 198 -4.04 -9.47 3.22
N PRO A 199 -4.50 -10.62 2.73
CA PRO A 199 -4.07 -11.14 1.44
C PRO A 199 -4.57 -10.22 0.33
N ARG A 200 -3.85 -10.19 -0.78
CA ARG A 200 -4.20 -9.38 -1.94
C ARG A 200 -4.18 -10.20 -3.23
N MET A 201 -5.05 -9.85 -4.15
CA MET A 201 -5.05 -10.39 -5.50
C MET A 201 -4.25 -9.46 -6.41
N THR A 202 -3.15 -9.96 -6.98
CA THR A 202 -2.34 -9.16 -7.91
C THR A 202 -3.01 -9.10 -9.29
N VAL A 203 -3.28 -7.87 -9.75
CA VAL A 203 -3.81 -7.63 -11.09
C VAL A 203 -2.66 -7.59 -12.10
N THR A 204 -2.74 -8.44 -13.12
CA THR A 204 -1.74 -8.58 -14.17
C THR A 204 -2.38 -8.38 -15.56
N MET A 205 -1.56 -8.22 -16.60
CA MET A 205 -2.04 -8.00 -17.97
C MET A 205 -2.54 -9.27 -18.68
N ASP A 206 -2.20 -10.43 -18.16
CA ASP A 206 -2.49 -11.75 -18.75
C ASP A 206 -3.76 -12.41 -18.22
N ARG A 207 -4.41 -11.80 -17.21
CA ARG A 207 -5.67 -12.29 -16.63
C ARG A 207 -6.72 -11.19 -16.56
N GLU A 208 -7.95 -11.52 -16.89
CA GLU A 208 -9.07 -10.59 -16.70
C GLU A 208 -9.41 -10.43 -15.20
N LEU A 209 -9.88 -9.23 -14.82
CA LEU A 209 -10.23 -8.93 -13.43
C LEU A 209 -11.30 -9.88 -12.89
N GLU A 210 -12.31 -10.21 -13.72
CA GLU A 210 -13.36 -11.17 -13.38
C GLU A 210 -12.81 -12.53 -12.94
N ASP A 211 -11.77 -13.02 -13.61
CA ASP A 211 -11.15 -14.31 -13.29
C ASP A 211 -10.27 -14.23 -12.04
N ILE A 212 -9.64 -13.07 -11.82
CA ILE A 212 -8.86 -12.81 -10.60
C ILE A 212 -9.76 -12.79 -9.37
N LEU A 213 -10.94 -12.17 -9.45
CA LEU A 213 -11.86 -12.03 -8.32
C LEU A 213 -12.68 -13.31 -8.00
N LYS A 214 -12.57 -14.35 -8.83
CA LYS A 214 -13.18 -15.68 -8.57
C LYS A 214 -12.29 -16.63 -7.80
N ASP A 215 -10.98 -16.34 -7.73
CA ASP A 215 -9.99 -17.14 -7.00
C ASP A 215 -10.09 -16.87 -5.48
#